data_b77dffb893b430af465ec81b51d91dc2
#
_entry.id   b77dffb893b430af465ec81b51d91dc2
#
_cell.length_a   1.000
_cell.length_b   1.000
_cell.length_c   1.000
_cell.angle_alpha   90.00
_cell.angle_beta   90.00
_cell.angle_gamma   90.00
#
_symmetry.space_group_name_H-M   'P 1'
#
loop_
_entity.id
_entity.type
_entity.pdbx_description
1 polymer ?
#
loop_
_entity_poly.entity_id
_entity_poly.type
_entity_poly.pdbx_seq_one_letter_code
_entity_poly.pdbx_strand_id
1 'polypeptide(L)'
;MAKLRIIPLGGLGEVGKNMTAFEFGDDIVVVDCGSIFPRADMLGIDLVIPDITYLERNRERVRAYLITHGHEDHIGATPYVLPRVPAPVYGTKLTCALIRGKLAEHNIGNIQFHIVKPKDVVEVGAFSVQFIKVSHSIAGAVAMAITCPAGTVIVTGDFKIDYTPIDGEVTDLNTLAAWGSRGVLAMLAESTNVERPGYTMSEKKIGETFHNLFKDAKGRIIIAMFASNLHRIQQVVDNCIEFGRKICFVGRSMVNVTKLAMEIGELKIPQDVFIDVGDLDCYEDDEIVVLTTGSQGEPMSGLTRMANSEHRKLQIRQGDTVIISATPIPGNEIMVSRIIDQLYRCGANVIYNRIADVHVSGHACQEELKLMHTLVKPKYFIPVHGEYRMLHRHAHLAQELGMPEDNVIILEMGQALELSEDEANITGPIPNGSVMVDGLGVGDVGNVVLRDRKHLSQDGLIIVVVGVSRETGLVTSGPELISRGFVYVRENEELISGARNVAMNVLQRYDRIEQSDWTSVKNGINDEVHNYLFDLIKRNPMILPIIMET
;
A
#
# COMPACT_ATOMS: atom_id res chain seq x y z
N MET A 1 -7.77 38.93 -2.58
CA MET A 1 -7.31 38.12 -3.73
C MET A 1 -7.70 36.67 -3.48
N ALA A 2 -7.93 35.89 -4.52
CA ALA A 2 -8.18 34.46 -4.32
C ALA A 2 -6.91 33.81 -3.74
N LYS A 3 -7.09 32.91 -2.77
CA LYS A 3 -5.99 32.17 -2.11
C LYS A 3 -5.87 30.80 -2.73
N LEU A 4 -4.64 30.26 -2.77
CA LEU A 4 -4.42 28.86 -3.08
C LEU A 4 -4.79 28.04 -1.84
N ARG A 5 -5.60 26.99 -2.02
CA ARG A 5 -5.90 26.01 -0.97
C ARG A 5 -5.19 24.69 -1.27
N ILE A 6 -4.44 24.20 -0.31
CA ILE A 6 -3.79 22.89 -0.34
C ILE A 6 -4.55 21.99 0.64
N ILE A 7 -5.09 20.89 0.14
CA ILE A 7 -6.04 20.02 0.85
C ILE A 7 -5.51 18.59 0.80
N PRO A 8 -4.76 18.14 1.79
CA PRO A 8 -4.34 16.74 1.90
C PRO A 8 -5.56 15.84 2.15
N LEU A 9 -5.75 14.84 1.30
CA LEU A 9 -6.77 13.81 1.44
C LEU A 9 -6.16 12.47 1.90
N GLY A 10 -4.83 12.35 1.85
CA GLY A 10 -4.03 11.23 2.32
C GLY A 10 -2.55 11.60 2.38
N GLY A 11 -1.70 10.71 2.92
CA GLY A 11 -0.25 10.89 2.96
C GLY A 11 0.29 11.73 4.13
N LEU A 12 -0.55 12.05 5.12
CA LEU A 12 -0.14 12.76 6.34
C LEU A 12 -0.33 11.89 7.57
N GLY A 13 0.70 11.80 8.40
CA GLY A 13 0.70 10.95 9.60
C GLY A 13 0.78 9.44 9.28
N GLU A 14 0.99 9.10 8.03
CA GLU A 14 1.11 7.75 7.50
C GLU A 14 2.05 7.73 6.29
N VAL A 15 2.61 6.56 5.96
CA VAL A 15 3.36 6.34 4.72
C VAL A 15 2.44 5.65 3.74
N GLY A 16 2.11 6.34 2.63
CA GLY A 16 1.20 5.86 1.59
C GLY A 16 -0.12 6.60 1.55
N LYS A 17 -1.02 6.15 0.69
CA LYS A 17 -2.34 6.76 0.43
C LYS A 17 -2.23 8.23 0.00
N ASN A 18 -1.16 8.56 -0.75
CA ASN A 18 -0.85 9.94 -1.14
C ASN A 18 -1.92 10.51 -2.07
N MET A 19 -2.52 11.60 -1.65
CA MET A 19 -3.50 12.35 -2.43
C MET A 19 -3.62 13.76 -1.86
N THR A 20 -3.35 14.78 -2.69
CA THR A 20 -3.46 16.19 -2.29
C THR A 20 -4.19 16.98 -3.38
N ALA A 21 -5.26 17.68 -3.01
CA ALA A 21 -5.96 18.58 -3.90
C ALA A 21 -5.42 20.01 -3.76
N PHE A 22 -5.19 20.66 -4.90
CA PHE A 22 -4.84 22.08 -5.03
C PHE A 22 -6.01 22.81 -5.64
N GLU A 23 -6.57 23.78 -4.93
CA GLU A 23 -7.74 24.54 -5.35
C GLU A 23 -7.40 26.01 -5.49
N PHE A 24 -7.73 26.58 -6.65
CA PHE A 24 -7.65 28.01 -6.90
C PHE A 24 -8.86 28.48 -7.73
N GLY A 25 -9.65 29.40 -7.19
CA GLY A 25 -10.91 29.83 -7.81
C GLY A 25 -11.88 28.65 -7.97
N ASP A 26 -12.30 28.36 -9.20
CA ASP A 26 -13.23 27.28 -9.53
C ASP A 26 -12.52 26.00 -10.03
N ASP A 27 -11.20 25.95 -9.97
CA ASP A 27 -10.44 24.85 -10.51
C ASP A 27 -9.73 24.07 -9.38
N ILE A 28 -9.75 22.76 -9.50
CA ILE A 28 -9.07 21.82 -8.60
C ILE A 28 -8.19 20.89 -9.46
N VAL A 29 -6.92 20.75 -9.08
CA VAL A 29 -6.06 19.67 -9.56
C VAL A 29 -5.68 18.76 -8.41
N VAL A 30 -5.60 17.47 -8.65
CA VAL A 30 -5.28 16.45 -7.63
C VAL A 30 -3.92 15.87 -7.95
N VAL A 31 -2.99 15.95 -6.99
CA VAL A 31 -1.68 15.30 -7.10
C VAL A 31 -1.76 13.95 -6.41
N ASP A 32 -1.47 12.91 -7.17
CA ASP A 32 -1.53 11.50 -6.83
C ASP A 32 -2.93 10.98 -6.47
N CYS A 33 -3.06 9.66 -6.43
CA CYS A 33 -4.30 8.94 -6.15
C CYS A 33 -3.93 7.58 -5.53
N GLY A 34 -3.29 7.63 -4.39
CA GLY A 34 -2.63 6.50 -3.75
C GLY A 34 -3.51 5.69 -2.84
N SER A 35 -3.04 4.50 -2.52
CA SER A 35 -3.62 3.58 -1.55
C SER A 35 -2.59 3.15 -0.51
N ILE A 36 -3.03 2.44 0.52
CA ILE A 36 -2.16 1.81 1.50
C ILE A 36 -2.63 0.37 1.75
N PHE A 37 -1.69 -0.53 2.04
CA PHE A 37 -2.03 -1.88 2.49
C PHE A 37 -2.73 -1.85 3.85
N PRO A 38 -3.69 -2.75 4.10
CA PRO A 38 -4.36 -2.80 5.38
C PRO A 38 -3.39 -3.20 6.51
N ARG A 39 -3.62 -2.66 7.69
CA ARG A 39 -2.89 -3.08 8.89
C ARG A 39 -3.31 -4.50 9.29
N ALA A 40 -2.48 -5.17 10.08
CA ALA A 40 -2.71 -6.55 10.53
C ALA A 40 -4.04 -6.74 11.33
N ASP A 41 -4.57 -5.67 11.89
CA ASP A 41 -5.84 -5.67 12.62
C ASP A 41 -7.08 -5.47 11.71
N MET A 42 -6.89 -5.15 10.44
CA MET A 42 -7.94 -4.98 9.43
C MET A 42 -8.21 -6.30 8.68
N LEU A 43 -8.76 -7.27 9.38
CA LEU A 43 -8.99 -8.62 8.86
C LEU A 43 -9.93 -8.64 7.65
N GLY A 44 -9.47 -9.24 6.55
CA GLY A 44 -10.23 -9.39 5.31
C GLY A 44 -10.37 -8.11 4.48
N ILE A 45 -9.59 -7.07 4.77
CA ILE A 45 -9.49 -5.88 3.93
C ILE A 45 -8.35 -6.07 2.94
N ASP A 46 -8.60 -5.76 1.67
CA ASP A 46 -7.61 -5.88 0.60
C ASP A 46 -6.77 -4.61 0.47
N LEU A 47 -7.41 -3.45 0.64
CA LEU A 47 -6.81 -2.14 0.36
C LEU A 47 -7.50 -1.04 1.18
N VAL A 48 -6.78 0.04 1.47
CA VAL A 48 -7.34 1.24 2.08
C VAL A 48 -7.05 2.45 1.19
N ILE A 49 -8.09 3.23 0.89
CA ILE A 49 -8.02 4.41 0.04
C ILE A 49 -8.43 5.68 0.80
N PRO A 50 -8.11 6.89 0.31
CA PRO A 50 -8.57 8.13 0.90
C PRO A 50 -10.09 8.28 0.86
N ASP A 51 -10.65 8.99 1.84
CA ASP A 51 -12.01 9.52 1.72
C ASP A 51 -12.02 10.67 0.71
N ILE A 52 -12.73 10.47 -0.39
CA ILE A 52 -12.83 11.43 -1.49
C ILE A 52 -14.12 12.27 -1.47
N THR A 53 -14.84 12.28 -0.36
CA THR A 53 -16.11 13.04 -0.23
C THR A 53 -15.94 14.52 -0.62
N TYR A 54 -14.77 15.10 -0.33
CA TYR A 54 -14.44 16.47 -0.76
C TYR A 54 -14.43 16.60 -2.28
N LEU A 55 -13.76 15.68 -2.99
CA LEU A 55 -13.67 15.68 -4.45
C LEU A 55 -15.05 15.41 -5.08
N GLU A 56 -15.84 14.49 -4.53
CA GLU A 56 -17.18 14.19 -5.03
C GLU A 56 -18.11 15.39 -4.96
N ARG A 57 -18.08 16.13 -3.84
CA ARG A 57 -18.87 17.36 -3.69
C ARG A 57 -18.45 18.47 -4.65
N ASN A 58 -17.22 18.42 -5.16
CA ASN A 58 -16.62 19.41 -6.06
C ASN A 58 -16.25 18.81 -7.44
N ARG A 59 -16.84 17.67 -7.83
CA ARG A 59 -16.41 16.89 -8.99
C ARG A 59 -16.35 17.69 -10.30
N GLU A 60 -17.26 18.64 -10.49
CA GLU A 60 -17.33 19.48 -11.68
C GLU A 60 -16.17 20.51 -11.76
N ARG A 61 -15.48 20.72 -10.65
CA ARG A 61 -14.31 21.61 -10.52
C ARG A 61 -13.00 20.88 -10.66
N VAL A 62 -12.97 19.53 -10.58
CA VAL A 62 -11.75 18.71 -10.73
C VAL A 62 -11.36 18.69 -12.20
N ARG A 63 -10.19 19.29 -12.51
CA ARG A 63 -9.69 19.46 -13.88
C ARG A 63 -8.74 18.35 -14.30
N ALA A 64 -7.92 17.81 -13.37
CA ALA A 64 -6.96 16.76 -13.67
C ALA A 64 -6.49 16.03 -12.42
N TYR A 65 -5.99 14.82 -12.65
CA TYR A 65 -5.06 14.10 -11.76
C TYR A 65 -3.64 14.21 -12.33
N LEU A 66 -2.72 14.68 -11.51
CA LEU A 66 -1.31 14.87 -11.83
C LEU A 66 -0.52 13.82 -11.04
N ILE A 67 0.05 12.84 -11.71
CA ILE A 67 0.65 11.69 -11.04
C ILE A 67 2.17 11.78 -11.06
N THR A 68 2.78 11.73 -9.87
CA THR A 68 4.23 11.83 -9.70
C THR A 68 4.95 10.60 -10.22
N HIS A 69 4.47 9.40 -9.88
CA HIS A 69 5.04 8.13 -10.31
C HIS A 69 4.08 6.96 -10.10
N GLY A 70 4.48 5.75 -10.49
CA GLY A 70 3.60 4.59 -10.59
C GLY A 70 3.60 3.62 -9.41
N HIS A 71 4.03 4.00 -8.20
CA HIS A 71 3.89 3.16 -7.01
C HIS A 71 2.44 3.10 -6.50
N GLU A 72 2.09 2.01 -5.81
CA GLU A 72 0.73 1.77 -5.32
C GLU A 72 0.20 2.86 -4.38
N ASP A 73 1.06 3.40 -3.56
CA ASP A 73 0.75 4.47 -2.62
C ASP A 73 0.58 5.85 -3.30
N HIS A 74 0.76 5.91 -4.65
CA HIS A 74 0.50 7.08 -5.49
C HIS A 74 -0.55 6.83 -6.59
N ILE A 75 -0.81 5.56 -6.98
CA ILE A 75 -1.80 5.25 -8.03
C ILE A 75 -2.85 4.21 -7.62
N GLY A 76 -2.68 3.53 -6.47
CA GLY A 76 -3.48 2.36 -6.11
C GLY A 76 -4.97 2.61 -5.93
N ALA A 77 -5.38 3.85 -5.61
CA ALA A 77 -6.78 4.21 -5.47
C ALA A 77 -7.47 4.58 -6.81
N THR A 78 -6.72 4.68 -7.92
CA THR A 78 -7.27 5.12 -9.21
C THR A 78 -8.49 4.32 -9.70
N PRO A 79 -8.59 2.98 -9.54
CA PRO A 79 -9.78 2.23 -9.96
C PRO A 79 -11.05 2.58 -9.17
N TYR A 80 -10.89 3.11 -7.97
CA TYR A 80 -12.00 3.43 -7.06
C TYR A 80 -12.40 4.90 -7.12
N VAL A 81 -11.45 5.76 -7.47
CA VAL A 81 -11.62 7.23 -7.48
C VAL A 81 -12.07 7.74 -8.83
N LEU A 82 -11.38 7.36 -9.92
CA LEU A 82 -11.64 7.89 -11.27
C LEU A 82 -13.07 7.63 -11.78
N PRO A 83 -13.74 6.50 -11.47
CA PRO A 83 -15.15 6.34 -11.87
C PRO A 83 -16.12 7.28 -11.13
N ARG A 84 -15.79 7.68 -9.91
CA ARG A 84 -16.61 8.54 -9.05
C ARG A 84 -16.37 10.03 -9.32
N VAL A 85 -15.12 10.39 -9.59
CA VAL A 85 -14.67 11.76 -9.91
C VAL A 85 -13.81 11.72 -11.18
N PRO A 86 -14.44 11.59 -12.36
CA PRO A 86 -13.70 11.45 -13.61
C PRO A 86 -13.04 12.76 -14.03
N ALA A 87 -11.73 12.70 -14.30
CA ALA A 87 -10.96 13.80 -14.89
C ALA A 87 -9.75 13.22 -15.67
N PRO A 88 -9.15 14.00 -16.59
CA PRO A 88 -7.92 13.58 -17.29
C PRO A 88 -6.78 13.27 -16.33
N VAL A 89 -5.97 12.25 -16.67
CA VAL A 89 -4.79 11.84 -15.93
C VAL A 89 -3.53 12.26 -16.69
N TYR A 90 -2.66 13.01 -16.04
CA TYR A 90 -1.34 13.39 -16.55
C TYR A 90 -0.27 12.61 -15.79
N GLY A 91 0.61 11.94 -16.50
CA GLY A 91 1.69 11.15 -15.92
C GLY A 91 2.69 10.72 -16.98
N THR A 92 3.83 10.21 -16.54
CA THR A 92 4.84 9.66 -17.45
C THR A 92 4.37 8.36 -18.10
N LYS A 93 5.07 7.92 -19.14
CA LYS A 93 4.67 6.78 -19.97
C LYS A 93 4.41 5.52 -19.16
N LEU A 94 5.34 5.16 -18.26
CA LEU A 94 5.20 3.99 -17.39
C LEU A 94 4.05 4.16 -16.40
N THR A 95 3.96 5.31 -15.74
CA THR A 95 2.89 5.64 -14.78
C THR A 95 1.50 5.49 -15.41
N CYS A 96 1.30 6.11 -16.59
CA CYS A 96 0.03 5.98 -17.32
C CYS A 96 -0.26 4.54 -17.74
N ALA A 97 0.75 3.78 -18.14
CA ALA A 97 0.58 2.38 -18.54
C ALA A 97 0.16 1.52 -17.33
N LEU A 98 0.78 1.71 -16.16
CA LEU A 98 0.41 1.00 -14.92
C LEU A 98 -1.04 1.31 -14.50
N ILE A 99 -1.44 2.58 -14.53
CA ILE A 99 -2.83 2.98 -14.22
C ILE A 99 -3.80 2.34 -15.22
N ARG A 100 -3.51 2.37 -16.53
CA ARG A 100 -4.36 1.70 -17.53
C ARG A 100 -4.50 0.20 -17.27
N GLY A 101 -3.41 -0.47 -16.88
CA GLY A 101 -3.44 -1.88 -16.49
C GLY A 101 -4.40 -2.13 -15.34
N LYS A 102 -4.31 -1.33 -14.28
CA LYS A 102 -5.21 -1.39 -13.12
C LYS A 102 -6.68 -1.14 -13.49
N LEU A 103 -6.95 -0.11 -14.28
CA LEU A 103 -8.31 0.19 -14.72
C LEU A 103 -8.89 -0.94 -15.57
N ALA A 104 -8.07 -1.57 -16.42
CA ALA A 104 -8.49 -2.71 -17.23
C ALA A 104 -8.85 -3.93 -16.36
N GLU A 105 -8.10 -4.22 -15.30
CA GLU A 105 -8.44 -5.28 -14.32
C GLU A 105 -9.80 -5.07 -13.66
N HIS A 106 -10.22 -3.81 -13.51
CA HIS A 106 -11.52 -3.40 -12.96
C HIS A 106 -12.60 -3.13 -14.04
N ASN A 107 -12.32 -3.42 -15.33
CA ASN A 107 -13.21 -3.14 -16.46
C ASN A 107 -13.63 -1.66 -16.59
N ILE A 108 -12.73 -0.75 -16.21
CA ILE A 108 -12.95 0.70 -16.30
C ILE A 108 -12.32 1.21 -17.59
N GLY A 109 -13.15 1.81 -18.46
CA GLY A 109 -12.74 2.49 -19.67
C GLY A 109 -12.97 4.02 -19.57
N ASN A 110 -12.75 4.71 -20.70
CA ASN A 110 -13.11 6.12 -20.92
C ASN A 110 -12.39 7.17 -20.04
N ILE A 111 -11.23 6.82 -19.46
CA ILE A 111 -10.37 7.80 -18.80
C ILE A 111 -9.37 8.35 -19.82
N GLN A 112 -9.30 9.68 -19.91
CA GLN A 112 -8.35 10.36 -20.79
C GLN A 112 -6.97 10.41 -20.14
N PHE A 113 -5.93 10.00 -20.89
CA PHE A 113 -4.56 10.03 -20.43
C PHE A 113 -3.71 10.96 -21.29
N HIS A 114 -2.95 11.83 -20.63
CA HIS A 114 -1.94 12.69 -21.24
C HIS A 114 -0.56 12.24 -20.76
N ILE A 115 0.21 11.68 -21.69
CA ILE A 115 1.60 11.28 -21.39
C ILE A 115 2.48 12.51 -21.42
N VAL A 116 3.14 12.79 -20.30
CA VAL A 116 4.07 13.89 -20.13
C VAL A 116 5.51 13.39 -20.02
N LYS A 117 6.44 14.29 -20.31
CA LYS A 117 7.90 14.06 -20.13
C LYS A 117 8.45 15.13 -19.18
N PRO A 118 9.62 14.86 -18.56
CA PRO A 118 10.35 15.90 -17.87
C PRO A 118 10.52 17.15 -18.74
N LYS A 119 10.34 18.32 -18.13
CA LYS A 119 10.32 19.67 -18.72
C LYS A 119 9.04 20.06 -19.45
N ASP A 120 8.12 19.16 -19.74
CA ASP A 120 6.82 19.54 -20.27
C ASP A 120 6.11 20.48 -19.30
N VAL A 121 5.40 21.46 -19.87
CA VAL A 121 4.51 22.37 -19.16
C VAL A 121 3.10 22.18 -19.71
N VAL A 122 2.14 21.98 -18.84
CA VAL A 122 0.73 21.81 -19.20
C VAL A 122 -0.13 22.83 -18.49
N GLU A 123 -1.12 23.36 -19.23
CA GLU A 123 -2.12 24.27 -18.68
C GLU A 123 -3.39 23.49 -18.33
N VAL A 124 -3.82 23.59 -17.07
CA VAL A 124 -4.97 22.85 -16.54
C VAL A 124 -5.81 23.79 -15.67
N GLY A 125 -6.87 24.35 -16.25
CA GLY A 125 -7.65 25.38 -15.59
C GLY A 125 -6.80 26.59 -15.24
N ALA A 126 -6.84 27.01 -13.98
CA ALA A 126 -6.05 28.12 -13.45
C ALA A 126 -4.59 27.76 -13.15
N PHE A 127 -4.17 26.53 -13.42
CA PHE A 127 -2.85 26.03 -13.08
C PHE A 127 -1.97 25.79 -14.31
N SER A 128 -0.70 26.21 -14.20
CA SER A 128 0.38 25.83 -15.11
C SER A 128 1.31 24.87 -14.38
N VAL A 129 1.53 23.68 -14.93
CA VAL A 129 2.27 22.60 -14.24
C VAL A 129 3.48 22.19 -15.08
N GLN A 130 4.67 22.37 -14.53
CA GLN A 130 5.92 21.86 -15.12
C GLN A 130 6.34 20.56 -14.43
N PHE A 131 6.59 19.52 -15.22
CA PHE A 131 7.11 18.24 -14.74
C PHE A 131 8.65 18.27 -14.71
N ILE A 132 9.22 17.88 -13.55
CA ILE A 132 10.66 17.95 -13.29
C ILE A 132 11.18 16.55 -13.02
N LYS A 133 12.22 16.09 -13.73
CA LYS A 133 12.81 14.76 -13.50
C LYS A 133 13.33 14.64 -12.07
N VAL A 134 12.97 13.55 -11.39
CA VAL A 134 13.60 13.09 -10.15
C VAL A 134 13.97 11.61 -10.25
N SER A 135 15.02 11.19 -9.55
CA SER A 135 15.40 9.79 -9.43
C SER A 135 14.61 9.17 -8.28
N HIS A 136 14.08 7.97 -8.52
CA HIS A 136 13.40 7.16 -7.52
C HIS A 136 13.61 5.66 -7.79
N SER A 137 13.01 4.75 -7.01
CA SER A 137 13.10 3.30 -7.23
C SER A 137 12.27 2.79 -8.41
N ILE A 138 11.43 3.63 -9.01
CA ILE A 138 10.66 3.34 -10.21
C ILE A 138 11.00 4.32 -11.33
N ALA A 139 11.03 3.84 -12.56
CA ALA A 139 11.31 4.68 -13.73
C ALA A 139 10.21 5.73 -13.97
N GLY A 140 10.60 6.88 -14.49
CA GLY A 140 9.68 7.94 -14.89
C GLY A 140 9.09 8.75 -13.72
N ALA A 141 9.71 8.76 -12.54
CA ALA A 141 9.31 9.62 -11.44
C ALA A 141 9.58 11.10 -11.75
N VAL A 142 8.65 11.97 -11.33
CA VAL A 142 8.70 13.42 -11.54
C VAL A 142 8.26 14.18 -10.30
N ALA A 143 8.94 15.27 -10.02
CA ALA A 143 8.45 16.38 -9.21
C ALA A 143 7.63 17.33 -10.07
N MET A 144 6.89 18.25 -9.46
CA MET A 144 6.04 19.20 -10.17
C MET A 144 6.22 20.61 -9.61
N ALA A 145 6.31 21.60 -10.52
CA ALA A 145 6.12 23.00 -10.20
C ALA A 145 4.71 23.40 -10.62
N ILE A 146 3.81 23.57 -9.66
CA ILE A 146 2.40 23.92 -9.85
C ILE A 146 2.26 25.42 -9.62
N THR A 147 2.02 26.18 -10.67
CA THR A 147 1.90 27.64 -10.66
C THR A 147 0.45 28.06 -10.82
N CYS A 148 0.01 28.98 -9.99
CA CYS A 148 -1.29 29.67 -10.11
C CYS A 148 -1.08 31.17 -9.79
N PRO A 149 -2.08 32.05 -9.92
CA PRO A 149 -1.93 33.48 -9.61
C PRO A 149 -1.53 33.79 -8.17
N ALA A 150 -1.63 32.86 -7.21
CA ALA A 150 -1.17 33.02 -5.83
C ALA A 150 0.32 32.75 -5.66
N GLY A 151 0.97 32.08 -6.62
CA GLY A 151 2.39 31.70 -6.60
C GLY A 151 2.64 30.29 -7.09
N THR A 152 3.88 29.83 -6.94
CA THR A 152 4.33 28.49 -7.37
C THR A 152 4.53 27.58 -6.16
N VAL A 153 4.02 26.37 -6.23
CA VAL A 153 4.24 25.28 -5.27
C VAL A 153 5.08 24.20 -5.91
N ILE A 154 6.14 23.78 -5.24
CA ILE A 154 6.91 22.59 -5.62
C ILE A 154 6.39 21.39 -4.85
N VAL A 155 6.00 20.34 -5.58
CA VAL A 155 5.69 19.02 -5.02
C VAL A 155 6.80 18.08 -5.46
N THR A 156 7.56 17.54 -4.51
CA THR A 156 8.74 16.72 -4.85
C THR A 156 8.36 15.36 -5.41
N GLY A 157 7.17 14.83 -5.06
CA GLY A 157 6.93 13.41 -5.12
C GLY A 157 7.99 12.67 -4.30
N ASP A 158 8.14 11.39 -4.54
CA ASP A 158 9.20 10.58 -3.93
C ASP A 158 10.49 10.72 -4.73
N PHE A 159 11.58 10.97 -4.07
CA PHE A 159 12.85 11.21 -4.76
C PHE A 159 14.08 10.76 -3.96
N LYS A 160 15.17 10.61 -4.66
CA LYS A 160 16.54 10.57 -4.14
C LYS A 160 17.48 11.36 -5.07
N ILE A 161 18.68 11.63 -4.61
CA ILE A 161 19.73 12.22 -5.44
C ILE A 161 20.73 11.13 -5.81
N ASP A 162 20.54 10.52 -6.96
CA ASP A 162 21.45 9.52 -7.51
C ASP A 162 22.29 10.14 -8.64
N TYR A 163 23.60 10.23 -8.44
CA TYR A 163 24.53 10.80 -9.42
C TYR A 163 24.96 9.80 -10.50
N THR A 164 24.66 8.53 -10.30
CA THR A 164 24.98 7.44 -11.23
C THR A 164 23.78 6.52 -11.45
N PRO A 165 22.61 7.09 -11.82
CA PRO A 165 21.40 6.30 -12.02
C PRO A 165 21.55 5.34 -13.20
N ILE A 166 20.80 4.24 -13.16
CA ILE A 166 20.89 3.16 -14.16
C ILE A 166 20.44 3.64 -15.55
N ASP A 167 19.42 4.51 -15.61
CA ASP A 167 18.91 5.10 -16.85
C ASP A 167 19.79 6.26 -17.38
N GLY A 168 20.81 6.68 -16.64
CA GLY A 168 21.69 7.81 -16.96
C GLY A 168 21.05 9.18 -16.74
N GLU A 169 19.77 9.23 -16.29
CA GLU A 169 19.03 10.48 -16.11
C GLU A 169 18.99 10.89 -14.62
N VAL A 170 19.84 11.83 -14.25
CA VAL A 170 19.91 12.36 -12.88
C VAL A 170 18.71 13.26 -12.56
N THR A 171 18.45 13.47 -11.27
CA THR A 171 17.49 14.48 -10.81
C THR A 171 17.83 15.86 -11.35
N ASP A 172 16.86 16.58 -11.95
CA ASP A 172 17.07 17.88 -12.58
C ASP A 172 17.19 19.00 -11.53
N LEU A 173 18.34 19.02 -10.85
CA LEU A 173 18.68 20.02 -9.82
C LEU A 173 18.72 21.44 -10.43
N ASN A 174 19.04 21.57 -11.71
CA ASN A 174 19.10 22.87 -12.38
C ASN A 174 17.72 23.52 -12.49
N THR A 175 16.70 22.75 -12.88
CA THR A 175 15.32 23.26 -12.94
C THR A 175 14.79 23.60 -11.56
N LEU A 176 15.08 22.79 -10.53
CA LEU A 176 14.71 23.08 -9.14
C LEU A 176 15.36 24.36 -8.62
N ALA A 177 16.67 24.56 -8.86
CA ALA A 177 17.40 25.79 -8.50
C ALA A 177 16.87 27.02 -9.27
N ALA A 178 16.49 26.87 -10.54
CA ALA A 178 15.90 27.94 -11.32
C ALA A 178 14.55 28.40 -10.76
N TRP A 179 13.71 27.45 -10.29
CA TRP A 179 12.48 27.79 -9.57
C TRP A 179 12.77 28.49 -8.25
N GLY A 180 13.71 27.99 -7.45
CA GLY A 180 14.15 28.65 -6.21
C GLY A 180 14.62 30.10 -6.44
N SER A 181 15.28 30.36 -7.56
CA SER A 181 15.73 31.72 -7.93
C SER A 181 14.59 32.64 -8.38
N ARG A 182 13.48 32.09 -8.89
CA ARG A 182 12.28 32.85 -9.28
C ARG A 182 11.37 33.18 -8.10
N GLY A 183 11.51 32.46 -6.99
CA GLY A 183 10.65 32.51 -5.83
C GLY A 183 9.61 31.40 -5.83
N VAL A 184 9.62 30.59 -4.78
CA VAL A 184 8.68 29.48 -4.55
C VAL A 184 7.82 29.80 -3.32
N LEU A 185 6.49 29.82 -3.50
CA LEU A 185 5.55 30.11 -2.42
C LEU A 185 5.58 29.01 -1.37
N ALA A 186 5.51 27.75 -1.80
CA ALA A 186 5.53 26.61 -0.88
C ALA A 186 6.22 25.40 -1.49
N MET A 187 6.70 24.50 -0.63
CA MET A 187 7.20 23.18 -1.01
C MET A 187 6.52 22.10 -0.18
N LEU A 188 5.94 21.11 -0.87
CA LEU A 188 5.54 19.84 -0.27
C LEU A 188 6.63 18.82 -0.58
N ALA A 189 7.29 18.29 0.46
CA ALA A 189 8.35 17.29 0.26
C ALA A 189 8.15 16.05 1.13
N GLU A 190 8.49 14.90 0.55
CA GLU A 190 8.45 13.60 1.22
C GLU A 190 9.33 13.55 2.47
N SER A 191 8.97 12.71 3.45
CA SER A 191 9.64 12.63 4.74
C SER A 191 10.08 11.22 5.13
N THR A 192 9.95 10.24 4.24
CA THR A 192 10.06 8.81 4.52
C THR A 192 11.39 8.43 5.18
N ASN A 193 12.52 8.96 4.71
CA ASN A 193 13.86 8.68 5.23
C ASN A 193 14.51 9.84 6.01
N VAL A 194 13.75 10.80 6.46
CA VAL A 194 14.27 11.99 7.18
C VAL A 194 15.08 11.64 8.44
N GLU A 195 14.85 10.49 9.04
CA GLU A 195 15.60 10.02 10.21
C GLU A 195 16.96 9.40 9.87
N ARG A 196 17.23 9.15 8.56
CA ARG A 196 18.48 8.55 8.10
C ARG A 196 19.50 9.62 7.74
N PRO A 197 20.67 9.64 8.39
CA PRO A 197 21.73 10.58 8.06
C PRO A 197 22.38 10.26 6.71
N GLY A 198 23.02 11.25 6.11
CA GLY A 198 23.79 11.10 4.88
C GLY A 198 22.94 11.05 3.61
N TYR A 199 23.40 10.31 2.63
CA TYR A 199 22.82 10.16 1.30
C TYR A 199 22.34 8.73 1.07
N THR A 200 21.32 8.58 0.23
CA THR A 200 20.88 7.28 -0.27
C THR A 200 21.91 6.74 -1.30
N MET A 201 22.27 5.47 -1.18
CA MET A 201 23.18 4.82 -2.12
C MET A 201 22.59 4.79 -3.54
N SER A 202 23.49 4.75 -4.55
CA SER A 202 23.09 4.56 -5.94
C SER A 202 22.58 3.15 -6.20
N GLU A 203 21.56 3.03 -7.06
CA GLU A 203 21.05 1.73 -7.53
C GLU A 203 22.13 0.92 -8.30
N LYS A 204 23.11 1.58 -8.89
CA LYS A 204 24.25 0.93 -9.55
C LYS A 204 25.02 0.00 -8.62
N LYS A 205 25.10 0.31 -7.31
CA LYS A 205 25.79 -0.51 -6.31
C LYS A 205 25.15 -1.91 -6.19
N ILE A 206 23.84 -1.99 -6.36
CA ILE A 206 23.11 -3.27 -6.33
C ILE A 206 23.52 -4.14 -7.54
N GLY A 207 23.73 -3.53 -8.71
CA GLY A 207 24.23 -4.25 -9.89
C GLY A 207 25.58 -4.90 -9.67
N GLU A 208 26.51 -4.20 -9.01
CA GLU A 208 27.82 -4.77 -8.64
C GLU A 208 27.67 -5.95 -7.66
N THR A 209 26.75 -5.84 -6.69
CA THR A 209 26.45 -6.93 -5.76
C THR A 209 25.86 -8.13 -6.49
N PHE A 210 24.88 -7.91 -7.39
CA PHE A 210 24.29 -8.98 -8.18
C PHE A 210 25.32 -9.66 -9.08
N HIS A 211 26.20 -8.91 -9.73
CA HIS A 211 27.28 -9.48 -10.55
C HIS A 211 28.13 -10.48 -9.76
N ASN A 212 28.55 -10.13 -8.55
CA ASN A 212 29.32 -11.03 -7.69
C ASN A 212 28.49 -12.26 -7.26
N LEU A 213 27.21 -12.07 -6.90
CA LEU A 213 26.33 -13.18 -6.52
C LEU A 213 26.07 -14.15 -7.68
N PHE A 214 25.91 -13.62 -8.90
CA PHE A 214 25.73 -14.45 -10.10
C PHE A 214 26.99 -15.26 -10.43
N LYS A 215 28.17 -14.65 -10.29
CA LYS A 215 29.47 -15.32 -10.47
C LYS A 215 29.66 -16.49 -9.52
N ASP A 216 29.24 -16.34 -8.26
CA ASP A 216 29.47 -17.32 -7.20
C ASP A 216 28.40 -18.43 -7.15
N ALA A 217 27.21 -18.19 -7.69
CA ALA A 217 26.08 -19.11 -7.65
C ALA A 217 26.29 -20.31 -8.59
N LYS A 218 26.25 -21.52 -8.01
CA LYS A 218 26.41 -22.80 -8.73
C LYS A 218 25.11 -23.50 -9.08
N GLY A 219 23.98 -23.01 -8.60
CA GLY A 219 22.64 -23.53 -8.85
C GLY A 219 21.72 -22.40 -9.30
N ARG A 220 20.41 -22.62 -9.13
CA ARG A 220 19.39 -21.64 -9.48
C ARG A 220 19.51 -20.40 -8.63
N ILE A 221 19.23 -19.26 -9.23
CA ILE A 221 19.12 -17.97 -8.53
C ILE A 221 17.64 -17.56 -8.48
N ILE A 222 17.09 -17.34 -7.30
CA ILE A 222 15.70 -16.91 -7.11
C ILE A 222 15.75 -15.54 -6.42
N ILE A 223 15.21 -14.51 -7.09
CA ILE A 223 15.28 -13.13 -6.60
C ILE A 223 13.88 -12.62 -6.33
N ALA A 224 13.58 -12.31 -5.06
CA ALA A 224 12.34 -11.69 -4.67
C ALA A 224 12.51 -10.18 -4.55
N MET A 225 11.70 -9.41 -5.30
CA MET A 225 11.75 -7.95 -5.31
C MET A 225 10.39 -7.34 -5.67
N PHE A 226 10.28 -6.02 -5.55
CA PHE A 226 9.12 -5.29 -6.06
C PHE A 226 9.09 -5.31 -7.59
N ALA A 227 7.94 -5.66 -8.16
CA ALA A 227 7.76 -5.71 -9.62
C ALA A 227 7.89 -4.33 -10.30
N SER A 228 7.66 -3.25 -9.55
CA SER A 228 7.78 -1.88 -10.04
C SER A 228 9.23 -1.40 -10.24
N ASN A 229 10.22 -2.07 -9.63
CA ASN A 229 11.62 -1.67 -9.75
C ASN A 229 12.25 -2.18 -11.05
N LEU A 230 11.85 -1.57 -12.17
CA LEU A 230 12.31 -1.97 -13.52
C LEU A 230 13.83 -1.81 -13.71
N HIS A 231 14.44 -0.82 -13.06
CA HIS A 231 15.89 -0.62 -13.12
C HIS A 231 16.65 -1.82 -12.55
N ARG A 232 16.18 -2.36 -11.41
CA ARG A 232 16.78 -3.55 -10.80
C ARG A 232 16.49 -4.81 -11.60
N ILE A 233 15.28 -4.92 -12.18
CA ILE A 233 14.96 -6.02 -13.11
C ILE A 233 15.89 -5.98 -14.32
N GLN A 234 16.14 -4.81 -14.91
CA GLN A 234 17.08 -4.69 -16.03
C GLN A 234 18.50 -5.11 -15.63
N GLN A 235 18.98 -4.73 -14.44
CA GLN A 235 20.30 -5.18 -13.96
C GLN A 235 20.38 -6.70 -13.81
N VAL A 236 19.29 -7.35 -13.36
CA VAL A 236 19.22 -8.83 -13.29
C VAL A 236 19.26 -9.42 -14.69
N VAL A 237 18.52 -8.86 -15.66
CA VAL A 237 18.54 -9.30 -17.07
C VAL A 237 19.93 -9.16 -17.66
N ASP A 238 20.60 -8.03 -17.42
CA ASP A 238 21.96 -7.79 -17.93
C ASP A 238 22.95 -8.83 -17.36
N ASN A 239 22.84 -9.19 -16.08
CA ASN A 239 23.62 -10.27 -15.50
C ASN A 239 23.24 -11.65 -16.09
N CYS A 240 21.97 -11.91 -16.40
CA CYS A 240 21.58 -13.15 -17.09
C CYS A 240 22.27 -13.28 -18.45
N ILE A 241 22.33 -12.17 -19.21
CA ILE A 241 23.01 -12.13 -20.51
C ILE A 241 24.51 -12.41 -20.34
N GLU A 242 25.15 -11.73 -19.38
CA GLU A 242 26.60 -11.83 -19.15
C GLU A 242 27.01 -13.24 -18.72
N PHE A 243 26.25 -13.88 -17.83
CA PHE A 243 26.54 -15.22 -17.30
C PHE A 243 25.87 -16.36 -18.06
N GLY A 244 25.21 -16.07 -19.20
CA GLY A 244 24.56 -17.11 -20.04
C GLY A 244 23.34 -17.76 -19.39
N ARG A 245 22.69 -17.09 -18.42
CA ARG A 245 21.54 -17.62 -17.70
C ARG A 245 20.21 -17.24 -18.37
N LYS A 246 19.17 -18.03 -18.13
CA LYS A 246 17.80 -17.81 -18.57
C LYS A 246 16.97 -17.23 -17.43
N ILE A 247 16.06 -16.31 -17.75
CA ILE A 247 15.21 -15.65 -16.76
C ILE A 247 13.75 -16.00 -16.97
N CYS A 248 13.04 -16.30 -15.88
CA CYS A 248 11.59 -16.41 -15.88
C CYS A 248 10.97 -15.54 -14.76
N PHE A 249 9.71 -15.16 -14.97
CA PHE A 249 8.94 -14.33 -14.04
C PHE A 249 7.85 -15.15 -13.36
N VAL A 250 7.75 -15.03 -12.03
CA VAL A 250 6.77 -15.76 -11.20
C VAL A 250 6.02 -14.77 -10.31
N GLY A 251 4.71 -14.92 -10.25
CA GLY A 251 3.80 -14.01 -9.54
C GLY A 251 3.07 -13.06 -10.49
N ARG A 252 1.78 -12.86 -10.24
CA ARG A 252 0.89 -12.12 -11.15
C ARG A 252 1.39 -10.70 -11.44
N SER A 253 1.71 -9.93 -10.40
CA SER A 253 2.19 -8.56 -10.58
C SER A 253 3.54 -8.50 -11.28
N MET A 254 4.48 -9.43 -10.99
CA MET A 254 5.77 -9.51 -11.67
C MET A 254 5.58 -9.73 -13.17
N VAL A 255 4.76 -10.70 -13.56
CA VAL A 255 4.47 -11.01 -14.97
C VAL A 255 3.76 -9.85 -15.67
N ASN A 256 2.74 -9.25 -15.04
CA ASN A 256 1.98 -8.16 -15.65
C ASN A 256 2.83 -6.91 -15.86
N VAL A 257 3.58 -6.50 -14.84
CA VAL A 257 4.40 -5.28 -14.90
C VAL A 257 5.56 -5.45 -15.89
N THR A 258 6.26 -6.58 -15.88
CA THR A 258 7.38 -6.83 -16.82
C THR A 258 6.90 -6.91 -18.27
N LYS A 259 5.76 -7.57 -18.52
CA LYS A 259 5.14 -7.60 -19.85
C LYS A 259 4.80 -6.19 -20.33
N LEU A 260 4.12 -5.40 -19.49
CA LEU A 260 3.77 -4.02 -19.80
C LEU A 260 5.03 -3.17 -20.06
N ALA A 261 6.07 -3.32 -19.24
CA ALA A 261 7.33 -2.59 -19.39
C ALA A 261 8.06 -2.94 -20.69
N MET A 262 8.02 -4.21 -21.10
CA MET A 262 8.56 -4.64 -22.42
C MET A 262 7.73 -4.05 -23.57
N GLU A 263 6.41 -4.08 -23.51
CA GLU A 263 5.52 -3.52 -24.54
C GLU A 263 5.75 -2.01 -24.76
N ILE A 264 6.01 -1.26 -23.70
CA ILE A 264 6.29 0.18 -23.80
C ILE A 264 7.79 0.49 -24.00
N GLY A 265 8.68 -0.51 -24.03
CA GLY A 265 10.11 -0.36 -24.27
C GLY A 265 10.92 0.17 -23.08
N GLU A 266 10.38 0.13 -21.86
CA GLU A 266 11.07 0.50 -20.61
C GLU A 266 11.92 -0.66 -20.05
N LEU A 267 11.65 -1.89 -20.45
CA LEU A 267 12.42 -3.09 -20.11
C LEU A 267 12.83 -3.81 -21.39
N LYS A 268 14.13 -4.15 -21.49
CA LYS A 268 14.69 -4.81 -22.67
C LYS A 268 15.19 -6.19 -22.30
N ILE A 269 14.50 -7.22 -22.79
CA ILE A 269 14.87 -8.63 -22.57
C ILE A 269 14.99 -9.31 -23.92
N PRO A 270 16.17 -9.85 -24.29
CA PRO A 270 16.31 -10.67 -25.49
C PRO A 270 15.44 -11.93 -25.42
N GLN A 271 14.87 -12.34 -26.57
CA GLN A 271 13.97 -13.50 -26.62
C GLN A 271 14.64 -14.80 -26.20
N ASP A 272 15.93 -14.94 -26.47
CA ASP A 272 16.72 -16.12 -26.10
C ASP A 272 17.09 -16.18 -24.62
N VAL A 273 16.93 -15.07 -23.87
CA VAL A 273 17.17 -15.00 -22.43
C VAL A 273 15.90 -15.31 -21.63
N PHE A 274 14.73 -14.94 -22.15
CA PHE A 274 13.44 -15.16 -21.50
C PHE A 274 12.91 -16.56 -21.74
N ILE A 275 12.49 -17.24 -20.67
CA ILE A 275 11.85 -18.56 -20.72
C ILE A 275 10.54 -18.56 -19.91
N ASP A 276 9.62 -19.45 -20.30
CA ASP A 276 8.40 -19.67 -19.51
C ASP A 276 8.70 -20.55 -18.28
N VAL A 277 7.96 -20.34 -17.20
CA VAL A 277 8.08 -21.15 -15.98
C VAL A 277 7.76 -22.65 -16.22
N GLY A 278 7.09 -22.97 -17.33
CA GLY A 278 6.81 -24.34 -17.76
C GLY A 278 8.01 -25.06 -18.38
N ASP A 279 9.01 -24.31 -18.84
CA ASP A 279 10.17 -24.84 -19.58
C ASP A 279 11.43 -24.96 -18.69
N LEU A 280 11.30 -24.70 -17.38
CA LEU A 280 12.44 -24.74 -16.44
C LEU A 280 13.17 -26.09 -16.43
N ASP A 281 12.43 -27.19 -16.59
CA ASP A 281 13.01 -28.54 -16.60
C ASP A 281 13.84 -28.82 -17.88
N CYS A 282 13.85 -27.93 -18.86
CA CYS A 282 14.67 -28.03 -20.08
C CYS A 282 16.08 -27.43 -19.91
N TYR A 283 16.38 -26.82 -18.76
CA TYR A 283 17.62 -26.11 -18.48
C TYR A 283 18.29 -26.66 -17.22
N GLU A 284 19.64 -26.58 -17.17
CA GLU A 284 20.39 -26.94 -15.98
C GLU A 284 20.19 -25.92 -14.86
N ASP A 285 20.35 -26.35 -13.59
CA ASP A 285 20.09 -25.48 -12.43
C ASP A 285 20.96 -24.20 -12.43
N ASP A 286 22.19 -24.24 -12.93
CA ASP A 286 23.07 -23.08 -13.04
C ASP A 286 22.75 -22.13 -14.21
N GLU A 287 21.82 -22.50 -15.08
CA GLU A 287 21.31 -21.67 -16.16
C GLU A 287 20.04 -20.89 -15.76
N ILE A 288 19.43 -21.17 -14.60
CA ILE A 288 18.10 -20.66 -14.24
C ILE A 288 18.18 -19.47 -13.29
N VAL A 289 17.46 -18.39 -13.64
CA VAL A 289 17.16 -17.25 -12.77
C VAL A 289 15.64 -17.05 -12.70
N VAL A 290 15.10 -16.97 -11.50
CA VAL A 290 13.67 -16.73 -11.25
C VAL A 290 13.49 -15.39 -10.59
N LEU A 291 12.80 -14.45 -11.21
CA LEU A 291 12.31 -13.24 -10.57
C LEU A 291 10.89 -13.43 -10.05
N THR A 292 10.69 -13.11 -8.77
CA THR A 292 9.40 -13.36 -8.10
C THR A 292 8.99 -12.22 -7.18
N THR A 293 7.71 -12.20 -6.81
CA THR A 293 7.17 -11.37 -5.73
C THR A 293 7.30 -12.07 -4.38
N GLY A 294 7.04 -11.36 -3.29
CA GLY A 294 7.05 -11.92 -1.94
C GLY A 294 8.22 -11.47 -1.09
N SER A 295 8.88 -10.38 -1.49
CA SER A 295 9.97 -9.76 -0.72
C SER A 295 9.51 -9.21 0.64
N GLN A 296 8.20 -9.06 0.87
CA GLN A 296 7.59 -8.62 2.12
C GLN A 296 6.98 -9.77 2.94
N GLY A 297 7.15 -11.01 2.50
CA GLY A 297 6.66 -12.20 3.20
C GLY A 297 5.14 -12.41 3.13
N GLU A 298 4.47 -11.81 2.14
CA GLU A 298 3.03 -11.92 1.95
C GLU A 298 2.62 -13.41 1.72
N PRO A 299 1.59 -13.92 2.40
CA PRO A 299 1.26 -15.36 2.40
C PRO A 299 0.98 -15.94 1.01
N MET A 300 0.37 -15.15 0.14
CA MET A 300 -0.02 -15.60 -1.22
C MET A 300 1.00 -15.27 -2.30
N SER A 301 2.15 -14.71 -1.93
CA SER A 301 3.20 -14.33 -2.87
C SER A 301 3.94 -15.54 -3.46
N GLY A 302 4.64 -15.29 -4.58
CA GLY A 302 5.41 -16.33 -5.26
C GLY A 302 6.45 -16.98 -4.35
N LEU A 303 7.30 -16.17 -3.68
CA LEU A 303 8.34 -16.67 -2.80
C LEU A 303 7.80 -17.47 -1.61
N THR A 304 6.77 -16.96 -0.93
CA THR A 304 6.15 -17.64 0.23
C THR A 304 5.60 -18.99 -0.16
N ARG A 305 4.89 -19.08 -1.29
CA ARG A 305 4.35 -20.34 -1.79
C ARG A 305 5.43 -21.32 -2.21
N MET A 306 6.54 -20.85 -2.78
CA MET A 306 7.69 -21.70 -3.11
C MET A 306 8.36 -22.26 -1.86
N ALA A 307 8.57 -21.43 -0.83
CA ALA A 307 9.16 -21.82 0.43
C ALA A 307 8.32 -22.83 1.21
N ASN A 308 6.99 -22.72 1.14
CA ASN A 308 6.04 -23.64 1.78
C ASN A 308 5.70 -24.88 0.93
N SER A 309 6.33 -25.05 -0.22
CA SER A 309 6.00 -26.14 -1.19
C SER A 309 4.55 -26.10 -1.73
N GLU A 310 3.93 -24.92 -1.71
CA GLU A 310 2.55 -24.68 -2.19
C GLU A 310 2.50 -24.16 -3.64
N HIS A 311 3.66 -23.81 -4.23
CA HIS A 311 3.71 -23.35 -5.60
C HIS A 311 3.67 -24.54 -6.58
N ARG A 312 2.74 -24.50 -7.53
CA ARG A 312 2.44 -25.66 -8.40
C ARG A 312 3.59 -26.11 -9.31
N LYS A 313 4.45 -25.18 -9.75
CA LYS A 313 5.48 -25.43 -10.76
C LYS A 313 6.91 -25.30 -10.23
N LEU A 314 7.11 -24.65 -9.09
CA LEU A 314 8.44 -24.32 -8.59
C LEU A 314 8.50 -24.43 -7.07
N GLN A 315 9.51 -25.16 -6.57
CA GLN A 315 9.80 -25.30 -5.15
C GLN A 315 11.24 -24.92 -4.89
N ILE A 316 11.53 -24.42 -3.70
CA ILE A 316 12.90 -24.17 -3.25
C ILE A 316 13.58 -25.50 -3.01
N ARG A 317 14.83 -25.63 -3.47
CA ARG A 317 15.66 -26.84 -3.35
C ARG A 317 16.95 -26.52 -2.60
N GLN A 318 17.57 -27.56 -2.08
CA GLN A 318 18.93 -27.46 -1.52
C GLN A 318 19.91 -26.97 -2.62
N GLY A 319 20.70 -25.97 -2.30
CA GLY A 319 21.67 -25.36 -3.22
C GLY A 319 21.14 -24.18 -4.03
N ASP A 320 19.86 -23.88 -3.98
CA ASP A 320 19.32 -22.63 -4.55
C ASP A 320 19.93 -21.42 -3.84
N THR A 321 20.25 -20.37 -4.61
CA THR A 321 20.59 -19.06 -4.07
C THR A 321 19.35 -18.17 -4.09
N VAL A 322 18.82 -17.83 -2.91
CA VAL A 322 17.62 -16.99 -2.78
C VAL A 322 18.01 -15.60 -2.31
N ILE A 323 17.71 -14.59 -3.13
CA ILE A 323 18.04 -13.19 -2.83
C ILE A 323 16.73 -12.43 -2.53
N ILE A 324 16.61 -11.86 -1.31
CA ILE A 324 15.51 -10.97 -0.94
C ILE A 324 15.98 -9.54 -1.13
N SER A 325 15.66 -8.98 -2.29
CA SER A 325 16.11 -7.66 -2.73
C SER A 325 15.10 -6.58 -2.32
N ALA A 326 14.82 -6.51 -1.02
CA ALA A 326 13.95 -5.52 -0.39
C ALA A 326 14.32 -5.34 1.09
N THR A 327 13.94 -4.20 1.64
CA THR A 327 13.88 -3.99 3.10
C THR A 327 12.42 -4.18 3.54
N PRO A 328 12.16 -4.84 4.68
CA PRO A 328 10.80 -4.96 5.21
C PRO A 328 10.16 -3.58 5.38
N ILE A 329 8.94 -3.42 4.87
CA ILE A 329 8.09 -2.28 5.19
C ILE A 329 7.73 -2.38 6.68
N PRO A 330 7.67 -1.25 7.43
CA PRO A 330 7.29 -1.28 8.84
C PRO A 330 6.03 -2.10 9.09
N GLY A 331 6.11 -3.09 9.99
CA GLY A 331 5.05 -4.06 10.28
C GLY A 331 5.19 -5.43 9.60
N ASN A 332 6.02 -5.57 8.56
CA ASN A 332 6.23 -6.83 7.85
C ASN A 332 7.47 -7.62 8.33
N GLU A 333 8.21 -7.12 9.32
CA GLU A 333 9.48 -7.70 9.79
C GLU A 333 9.33 -9.16 10.22
N ILE A 334 8.24 -9.49 10.93
CA ILE A 334 7.97 -10.85 11.40
C ILE A 334 7.68 -11.78 10.23
N MET A 335 6.92 -11.35 9.23
CA MET A 335 6.60 -12.15 8.06
C MET A 335 7.85 -12.45 7.24
N VAL A 336 8.67 -11.42 6.98
CA VAL A 336 9.93 -11.58 6.25
C VAL A 336 10.90 -12.50 7.00
N SER A 337 11.03 -12.35 8.33
CA SER A 337 11.87 -13.22 9.15
C SER A 337 11.43 -14.69 9.06
N ARG A 338 10.12 -14.96 9.10
CA ARG A 338 9.59 -16.33 8.98
C ARG A 338 9.91 -16.96 7.62
N ILE A 339 9.81 -16.18 6.54
CA ILE A 339 10.16 -16.68 5.21
C ILE A 339 11.65 -16.96 5.10
N ILE A 340 12.52 -16.10 5.62
CA ILE A 340 13.95 -16.34 5.68
C ILE A 340 14.24 -17.67 6.40
N ASP A 341 13.67 -17.90 7.58
CA ASP A 341 13.84 -19.16 8.32
C ASP A 341 13.37 -20.37 7.53
N GLN A 342 12.24 -20.25 6.83
CA GLN A 342 11.69 -21.33 6.00
C GLN A 342 12.60 -21.65 4.81
N LEU A 343 13.18 -20.63 4.15
CA LEU A 343 14.13 -20.81 3.05
C LEU A 343 15.39 -21.55 3.52
N TYR A 344 15.94 -21.22 4.71
CA TYR A 344 17.04 -21.96 5.30
C TYR A 344 16.69 -23.43 5.57
N ARG A 345 15.46 -23.72 6.02
CA ARG A 345 14.98 -25.10 6.22
C ARG A 345 14.89 -25.89 4.90
N CYS A 346 14.63 -25.22 3.78
CA CYS A 346 14.68 -25.83 2.45
C CYS A 346 16.12 -26.09 1.96
N GLY A 347 17.15 -25.66 2.70
CA GLY A 347 18.56 -25.82 2.33
C GLY A 347 19.07 -24.79 1.32
N ALA A 348 18.36 -23.67 1.16
CA ALA A 348 18.79 -22.59 0.29
C ALA A 348 19.89 -21.71 0.92
N ASN A 349 20.76 -21.16 0.08
CA ASN A 349 21.66 -20.06 0.45
C ASN A 349 20.88 -18.74 0.38
N VAL A 350 20.53 -18.15 1.53
CA VAL A 350 19.65 -16.99 1.59
C VAL A 350 20.45 -15.70 1.80
N ILE A 351 20.26 -14.74 0.90
CA ILE A 351 20.92 -13.44 0.90
C ILE A 351 19.88 -12.34 1.02
N TYR A 352 20.04 -11.47 2.01
CA TYR A 352 19.12 -10.35 2.28
C TYR A 352 19.92 -9.15 2.82
N ASN A 353 19.29 -8.01 2.97
CA ASN A 353 19.94 -6.71 3.18
C ASN A 353 20.89 -6.62 4.39
N ARG A 354 20.78 -7.51 5.40
CA ARG A 354 21.73 -7.59 6.51
C ARG A 354 23.02 -8.35 6.16
N ILE A 355 23.01 -9.13 5.09
CA ILE A 355 24.16 -9.98 4.67
C ILE A 355 24.91 -9.30 3.53
N ALA A 356 24.21 -8.68 2.58
CA ALA A 356 24.79 -7.98 1.44
C ALA A 356 23.93 -6.80 1.02
N ASP A 357 24.53 -5.81 0.34
CA ASP A 357 23.81 -4.67 -0.22
C ASP A 357 22.98 -5.11 -1.42
N VAL A 358 21.82 -5.72 -1.18
CA VAL A 358 20.89 -6.20 -2.22
C VAL A 358 19.68 -5.29 -2.39
N HIS A 359 19.57 -4.22 -1.61
CA HIS A 359 18.49 -3.25 -1.67
C HIS A 359 18.97 -1.83 -1.36
N VAL A 360 18.45 -0.87 -2.09
CA VAL A 360 18.61 0.58 -1.85
C VAL A 360 17.23 1.20 -1.77
N SER A 361 17.05 2.17 -0.87
CA SER A 361 15.83 2.96 -0.79
C SER A 361 15.65 3.86 -2.02
N GLY A 362 14.39 4.14 -2.38
CA GLY A 362 14.05 5.16 -3.38
C GLY A 362 13.94 6.58 -2.80
N HIS A 363 13.96 6.73 -1.45
CA HIS A 363 13.65 7.97 -0.75
C HIS A 363 14.91 8.68 -0.26
N ALA A 364 14.82 10.00 -0.21
CA ALA A 364 15.88 10.92 0.19
C ALA A 364 16.23 10.81 1.68
N CYS A 365 17.52 10.67 2.00
CA CYS A 365 18.06 10.84 3.34
C CYS A 365 18.29 12.32 3.68
N GLN A 366 18.73 12.63 4.90
CA GLN A 366 18.81 14.01 5.43
C GLN A 366 19.56 14.97 4.52
N GLU A 367 20.74 14.59 3.98
CA GLU A 367 21.53 15.50 3.16
C GLU A 367 20.88 15.79 1.81
N GLU A 368 20.11 14.84 1.27
CA GLU A 368 19.35 15.02 0.03
C GLU A 368 18.15 15.95 0.28
N LEU A 369 17.46 15.81 1.41
CA LEU A 369 16.39 16.73 1.84
C LEU A 369 16.93 18.15 2.05
N LYS A 370 18.08 18.31 2.73
CA LYS A 370 18.75 19.62 2.90
C LYS A 370 19.10 20.24 1.55
N LEU A 371 19.58 19.43 0.59
CA LEU A 371 19.88 19.91 -0.75
C LEU A 371 18.61 20.44 -1.45
N MET A 372 17.50 19.71 -1.34
CA MET A 372 16.21 20.13 -1.90
C MET A 372 15.77 21.48 -1.31
N HIS A 373 15.80 21.64 0.01
CA HIS A 373 15.51 22.92 0.68
C HIS A 373 16.41 24.06 0.19
N THR A 374 17.71 23.78 0.05
CA THR A 374 18.70 24.79 -0.37
C THR A 374 18.48 25.26 -1.82
N LEU A 375 18.07 24.34 -2.71
CA LEU A 375 17.81 24.66 -4.10
C LEU A 375 16.48 25.38 -4.29
N VAL A 376 15.41 24.88 -3.68
CA VAL A 376 14.04 25.38 -3.88
C VAL A 376 13.79 26.67 -3.08
N LYS A 377 14.36 26.83 -1.88
CA LYS A 377 14.21 28.01 -1.00
C LYS A 377 12.74 28.43 -0.84
N PRO A 378 11.83 27.55 -0.46
CA PRO A 378 10.41 27.88 -0.38
C PRO A 378 10.15 28.91 0.71
N LYS A 379 9.14 29.78 0.54
CA LYS A 379 8.65 30.65 1.60
C LYS A 379 7.98 29.85 2.71
N TYR A 380 7.12 28.88 2.34
CA TYR A 380 6.45 27.97 3.27
C TYR A 380 6.86 26.52 2.98
N PHE A 381 6.98 25.73 4.03
CA PHE A 381 7.31 24.31 3.92
C PHE A 381 6.25 23.44 4.57
N ILE A 382 5.81 22.41 3.85
CA ILE A 382 4.82 21.43 4.28
C ILE A 382 5.44 20.03 4.13
N PRO A 383 5.89 19.39 5.22
CA PRO A 383 6.34 17.99 5.16
C PRO A 383 5.14 17.08 4.88
N VAL A 384 5.30 16.15 3.94
CA VAL A 384 4.28 15.17 3.54
C VAL A 384 4.89 13.77 3.47
N HIS A 385 4.06 12.76 3.16
CA HIS A 385 4.48 11.38 2.93
C HIS A 385 5.34 10.82 4.08
N GLY A 386 4.76 10.72 5.26
CA GLY A 386 5.44 10.21 6.46
C GLY A 386 4.51 10.08 7.66
N GLU A 387 4.91 9.23 8.59
CA GLU A 387 4.30 9.20 9.92
C GLU A 387 4.55 10.53 10.65
N TYR A 388 3.71 10.87 11.63
CA TYR A 388 3.80 12.16 12.34
C TYR A 388 5.22 12.48 12.86
N ARG A 389 5.94 11.49 13.40
CA ARG A 389 7.33 11.68 13.85
C ARG A 389 8.28 12.06 12.69
N MET A 390 8.05 11.53 11.50
CA MET A 390 8.85 11.86 10.31
C MET A 390 8.55 13.28 9.84
N LEU A 391 7.27 13.67 9.77
CA LEU A 391 6.87 15.04 9.43
C LEU A 391 7.46 16.05 10.40
N HIS A 392 7.42 15.75 11.70
CA HIS A 392 8.00 16.60 12.74
C HIS A 392 9.53 16.72 12.61
N ARG A 393 10.21 15.61 12.33
CA ARG A 393 11.67 15.62 12.10
C ARG A 393 12.04 16.42 10.86
N HIS A 394 11.25 16.34 9.79
CA HIS A 394 11.50 17.13 8.57
C HIS A 394 11.23 18.62 8.80
N ALA A 395 10.20 18.95 9.55
CA ALA A 395 9.95 20.32 9.99
C ALA A 395 11.15 20.89 10.77
N HIS A 396 11.69 20.11 11.72
CA HIS A 396 12.87 20.51 12.48
C HIS A 396 14.11 20.69 11.59
N LEU A 397 14.30 19.77 10.61
CA LEU A 397 15.39 19.88 9.65
C LEU A 397 15.32 21.18 8.85
N ALA A 398 14.12 21.60 8.41
CA ALA A 398 13.93 22.87 7.72
C ALA A 398 14.27 24.08 8.63
N GLN A 399 13.92 24.01 9.91
CA GLN A 399 14.28 25.06 10.89
C GLN A 399 15.79 25.10 11.14
N GLU A 400 16.48 23.95 11.22
CA GLU A 400 17.95 23.90 11.31
C GLU A 400 18.64 24.56 10.10
N LEU A 401 18.00 24.56 8.93
CA LEU A 401 18.47 25.27 7.74
C LEU A 401 18.14 26.77 7.74
N GLY A 402 17.53 27.28 8.80
CA GLY A 402 17.23 28.71 9.00
C GLY A 402 15.82 29.12 8.54
N MET A 403 14.93 28.18 8.24
CA MET A 403 13.54 28.53 7.93
C MET A 403 12.82 28.99 9.21
N PRO A 404 12.09 30.12 9.19
CA PRO A 404 11.30 30.56 10.34
C PRO A 404 10.26 29.52 10.75
N GLU A 405 10.05 29.35 12.06
CA GLU A 405 9.09 28.37 12.60
C GLU A 405 7.68 28.57 12.05
N ASP A 406 7.21 29.80 11.95
CA ASP A 406 5.88 30.15 11.41
C ASP A 406 5.71 29.80 9.92
N ASN A 407 6.80 29.56 9.20
CA ASN A 407 6.79 29.18 7.80
C ASN A 407 6.85 27.65 7.58
N VAL A 408 7.01 26.87 8.65
CA VAL A 408 7.01 25.41 8.63
C VAL A 408 5.68 24.88 9.13
N ILE A 409 4.88 24.30 8.25
CA ILE A 409 3.48 23.97 8.52
C ILE A 409 3.28 22.46 8.49
N ILE A 410 3.08 21.85 9.64
CA ILE A 410 2.66 20.46 9.75
C ILE A 410 1.13 20.43 9.71
N LEU A 411 0.57 19.92 8.63
CA LEU A 411 -0.87 19.73 8.49
C LEU A 411 -1.30 18.38 9.07
N GLU A 412 -2.53 18.34 9.54
CA GLU A 412 -3.21 17.11 9.93
C GLU A 412 -4.34 16.79 8.93
N MET A 413 -4.71 15.51 8.87
CA MET A 413 -5.83 15.09 8.05
C MET A 413 -7.12 15.81 8.48
N GLY A 414 -7.85 16.33 7.51
CA GLY A 414 -9.05 17.15 7.75
C GLY A 414 -8.80 18.65 7.82
N GLN A 415 -7.56 19.08 7.68
CA GLN A 415 -7.19 20.48 7.53
C GLN A 415 -6.95 20.85 6.08
N ALA A 416 -7.12 22.11 5.75
CA ALA A 416 -6.68 22.71 4.51
C ALA A 416 -5.77 23.91 4.82
N LEU A 417 -4.80 24.17 3.97
CA LEU A 417 -3.91 25.32 4.07
C LEU A 417 -4.29 26.35 3.01
N GLU A 418 -4.68 27.54 3.42
CA GLU A 418 -4.89 28.69 2.54
C GLU A 418 -3.63 29.53 2.48
N LEU A 419 -3.06 29.65 1.27
CA LEU A 419 -1.82 30.36 1.00
C LEU A 419 -2.02 31.57 0.09
N SER A 420 -1.34 32.63 0.43
CA SER A 420 -1.05 33.76 -0.44
C SER A 420 0.41 34.18 -0.27
N GLU A 421 0.85 35.20 -1.00
CA GLU A 421 2.20 35.72 -0.83
C GLU A 421 2.47 36.15 0.62
N ASP A 422 1.47 36.69 1.33
CA ASP A 422 1.66 37.30 2.66
C ASP A 422 1.16 36.42 3.81
N GLU A 423 0.30 35.44 3.56
CA GLU A 423 -0.41 34.70 4.63
C GLU A 423 -0.46 33.21 4.37
N ALA A 424 -0.35 32.45 5.46
CA ALA A 424 -0.60 31.02 5.52
C ALA A 424 -1.56 30.71 6.66
N ASN A 425 -2.78 30.26 6.36
CA ASN A 425 -3.81 30.02 7.36
C ASN A 425 -4.34 28.59 7.26
N ILE A 426 -4.29 27.85 8.36
CA ILE A 426 -4.92 26.52 8.45
C ILE A 426 -6.43 26.73 8.62
N THR A 427 -7.20 26.03 7.79
CA THR A 427 -8.66 26.05 7.78
C THR A 427 -9.23 24.63 7.80
N GLY A 428 -10.51 24.48 8.10
CA GLY A 428 -11.19 23.20 8.16
C GLY A 428 -12.52 23.31 8.91
N PRO A 429 -13.21 22.18 9.17
CA PRO A 429 -12.84 20.81 8.82
C PRO A 429 -13.12 20.45 7.35
N ILE A 430 -12.24 19.64 6.77
CA ILE A 430 -12.45 18.99 5.47
C ILE A 430 -12.84 17.52 5.72
N PRO A 431 -13.80 16.94 4.97
CA PRO A 431 -14.06 15.51 5.01
C PRO A 431 -12.78 14.72 4.78
N ASN A 432 -12.50 13.79 5.66
CA ASN A 432 -11.27 13.00 5.63
C ASN A 432 -11.53 11.62 6.26
N GLY A 433 -10.64 10.69 6.02
CA GLY A 433 -10.71 9.36 6.59
C GLY A 433 -10.09 8.30 5.70
N SER A 434 -10.33 7.07 6.09
CA SER A 434 -9.90 5.88 5.35
C SER A 434 -11.12 5.09 4.92
N VAL A 435 -11.21 4.80 3.64
CA VAL A 435 -12.25 3.96 3.05
C VAL A 435 -11.65 2.58 2.79
N MET A 436 -12.24 1.55 3.37
CA MET A 436 -11.77 0.18 3.24
C MET A 436 -12.37 -0.47 1.99
N VAL A 437 -11.55 -1.24 1.30
CA VAL A 437 -11.93 -2.03 0.13
C VAL A 437 -11.83 -3.51 0.50
N ASP A 438 -12.90 -4.25 0.28
CA ASP A 438 -13.01 -5.70 0.53
C ASP A 438 -13.67 -6.34 -0.70
N GLY A 439 -12.89 -7.01 -1.54
CA GLY A 439 -13.35 -7.52 -2.83
C GLY A 439 -13.91 -6.43 -3.73
N LEU A 440 -15.20 -6.49 -4.03
CA LEU A 440 -15.91 -5.47 -4.82
C LEU A 440 -16.56 -4.37 -3.95
N GLY A 441 -16.57 -4.56 -2.62
CA GLY A 441 -17.15 -3.60 -1.66
C GLY A 441 -16.21 -2.43 -1.40
N VAL A 442 -16.71 -1.21 -1.47
CA VAL A 442 -15.95 0.02 -1.21
C VAL A 442 -16.67 0.82 -0.14
N GLY A 443 -16.11 0.85 1.09
CA GLY A 443 -16.65 1.63 2.21
C GLY A 443 -17.84 1.00 2.92
N ASP A 444 -18.21 -0.23 2.59
CA ASP A 444 -19.27 -1.02 3.25
C ASP A 444 -18.79 -1.74 4.52
N VAL A 445 -17.48 -1.86 4.71
CA VAL A 445 -16.85 -2.38 5.91
C VAL A 445 -16.46 -1.23 6.83
N GLY A 446 -17.13 -1.12 7.99
CA GLY A 446 -16.81 -0.13 9.02
C GLY A 446 -16.18 -0.77 10.26
N ASN A 447 -15.92 0.07 11.28
CA ASN A 447 -15.31 -0.36 12.56
C ASN A 447 -16.09 -1.46 13.27
N VAL A 448 -17.41 -1.52 13.11
CA VAL A 448 -18.26 -2.57 13.72
C VAL A 448 -17.91 -3.92 13.09
N VAL A 449 -17.87 -3.98 11.74
CA VAL A 449 -17.56 -5.21 11.02
C VAL A 449 -16.13 -5.70 11.34
N LEU A 450 -15.17 -4.77 11.40
CA LEU A 450 -13.79 -5.13 11.77
C LEU A 450 -13.69 -5.66 13.19
N ARG A 451 -14.42 -5.06 14.15
CA ARG A 451 -14.48 -5.54 15.52
C ARG A 451 -15.07 -6.96 15.59
N ASP A 452 -16.13 -7.20 14.83
CA ASP A 452 -16.76 -8.53 14.79
C ASP A 452 -15.84 -9.56 14.15
N ARG A 453 -15.17 -9.24 13.03
CA ARG A 453 -14.14 -10.10 12.43
C ARG A 453 -13.00 -10.41 13.39
N LYS A 454 -12.52 -9.41 14.14
CA LYS A 454 -11.48 -9.58 15.16
C LYS A 454 -11.94 -10.51 16.27
N HIS A 455 -13.15 -10.32 16.80
CA HIS A 455 -13.73 -11.17 17.83
C HIS A 455 -13.86 -12.62 17.35
N LEU A 456 -14.43 -12.82 16.15
CA LEU A 456 -14.52 -14.14 15.51
C LEU A 456 -13.15 -14.81 15.33
N SER A 457 -12.12 -14.05 14.97
CA SER A 457 -10.78 -14.58 14.78
C SER A 457 -10.06 -14.98 16.06
N GLN A 458 -10.38 -14.35 17.20
CA GLN A 458 -9.76 -14.59 18.49
C GLN A 458 -10.42 -15.73 19.24
N ASP A 459 -11.75 -15.72 19.37
CA ASP A 459 -12.50 -16.58 20.27
C ASP A 459 -13.50 -17.52 19.57
N GLY A 460 -13.73 -17.30 18.28
CA GLY A 460 -14.65 -18.12 17.49
C GLY A 460 -16.12 -17.80 17.71
N LEU A 461 -16.99 -18.72 17.26
CA LEU A 461 -18.45 -18.56 17.20
C LEU A 461 -19.16 -19.78 17.78
N ILE A 462 -20.22 -19.52 18.56
CA ILE A 462 -21.22 -20.51 18.97
C ILE A 462 -22.59 -20.05 18.49
N ILE A 463 -23.25 -20.87 17.69
CA ILE A 463 -24.64 -20.66 17.30
C ILE A 463 -25.51 -21.52 18.17
N VAL A 464 -26.56 -20.93 18.79
CA VAL A 464 -27.56 -21.62 19.59
C VAL A 464 -28.88 -21.61 18.84
N VAL A 465 -29.32 -22.77 18.33
CA VAL A 465 -30.53 -22.88 17.50
C VAL A 465 -31.68 -23.43 18.36
N VAL A 466 -32.83 -22.74 18.35
CA VAL A 466 -34.04 -23.09 19.08
C VAL A 466 -35.24 -23.04 18.12
N GLY A 467 -36.03 -24.10 18.08
CA GLY A 467 -37.31 -24.14 17.38
C GLY A 467 -38.46 -23.84 18.33
N VAL A 468 -39.36 -22.91 17.95
CA VAL A 468 -40.53 -22.50 18.73
C VAL A 468 -41.78 -22.64 17.85
N SER A 469 -42.82 -23.31 18.34
CA SER A 469 -44.10 -23.42 17.62
C SER A 469 -44.77 -22.07 17.50
N ARG A 470 -45.14 -21.73 16.29
CA ARG A 470 -45.88 -20.49 15.99
C ARG A 470 -47.25 -20.43 16.63
N GLU A 471 -47.93 -21.61 16.77
CA GLU A 471 -49.28 -21.67 17.29
C GLU A 471 -49.31 -21.67 18.81
N THR A 472 -48.36 -22.38 19.46
CA THR A 472 -48.41 -22.60 20.91
C THR A 472 -47.38 -21.78 21.68
N GLY A 473 -46.34 -21.23 21.03
CA GLY A 473 -45.22 -20.58 21.68
C GLY A 473 -44.29 -21.54 22.44
N LEU A 474 -44.47 -22.85 22.30
CA LEU A 474 -43.66 -23.85 23.00
C LEU A 474 -42.41 -24.20 22.22
N VAL A 475 -41.31 -24.50 22.94
CA VAL A 475 -40.08 -25.00 22.35
C VAL A 475 -40.32 -26.39 21.74
N THR A 476 -40.13 -26.53 20.44
CA THR A 476 -40.35 -27.80 19.68
C THR A 476 -39.05 -28.56 19.44
N SER A 477 -37.92 -27.87 19.38
CA SER A 477 -36.61 -28.48 19.17
C SER A 477 -35.46 -27.62 19.68
N GLY A 478 -34.36 -28.25 20.03
CA GLY A 478 -33.17 -27.58 20.56
C GLY A 478 -33.21 -27.37 22.08
N PRO A 479 -32.33 -26.50 22.65
CA PRO A 479 -31.27 -25.76 21.97
C PRO A 479 -30.18 -26.66 21.41
N GLU A 480 -29.84 -26.46 20.16
CA GLU A 480 -28.70 -27.12 19.52
C GLU A 480 -27.55 -26.14 19.40
N LEU A 481 -26.33 -26.56 19.78
CA LEU A 481 -25.13 -25.72 19.74
C LEU A 481 -24.20 -26.14 18.63
N ILE A 482 -23.88 -25.18 17.74
CA ILE A 482 -22.92 -25.36 16.66
C ILE A 482 -21.72 -24.44 16.94
N SER A 483 -20.54 -25.03 17.05
CA SER A 483 -19.29 -24.31 17.33
C SER A 483 -18.41 -24.23 16.07
N ARG A 484 -17.79 -23.06 15.83
CA ARG A 484 -16.78 -22.85 14.81
C ARG A 484 -15.66 -21.95 15.36
N GLY A 485 -14.40 -22.41 15.18
CA GLY A 485 -13.22 -21.63 15.59
C GLY A 485 -13.05 -21.44 17.10
N PHE A 486 -13.90 -22.04 17.94
CA PHE A 486 -13.86 -21.89 19.41
C PHE A 486 -13.14 -23.06 20.09
N VAL A 487 -13.73 -24.27 20.04
CA VAL A 487 -13.15 -25.49 20.60
C VAL A 487 -13.38 -26.67 19.68
N TYR A 488 -12.53 -27.69 19.77
CA TYR A 488 -12.78 -28.95 19.09
C TYR A 488 -13.85 -29.73 19.85
N VAL A 489 -15.05 -29.78 19.26
CA VAL A 489 -16.27 -30.25 19.95
C VAL A 489 -16.14 -31.67 20.50
N ARG A 490 -15.48 -32.59 19.75
CA ARG A 490 -15.32 -34.00 20.16
C ARG A 490 -14.50 -34.20 21.45
N GLU A 491 -13.59 -33.24 21.73
CA GLU A 491 -12.77 -33.29 22.95
C GLU A 491 -13.32 -32.43 24.09
N ASN A 492 -14.40 -31.70 23.84
CA ASN A 492 -15.02 -30.75 24.81
C ASN A 492 -16.53 -30.96 24.90
N GLU A 493 -17.00 -32.20 24.84
CA GLU A 493 -18.43 -32.53 24.90
C GLU A 493 -19.10 -32.06 26.18
N GLU A 494 -18.44 -32.15 27.34
CA GLU A 494 -18.95 -31.68 28.61
C GLU A 494 -19.18 -30.17 28.64
N LEU A 495 -18.26 -29.39 28.05
CA LEU A 495 -18.37 -27.94 27.96
C LEU A 495 -19.56 -27.52 27.10
N ILE A 496 -19.70 -28.14 25.91
CA ILE A 496 -20.80 -27.84 24.98
C ILE A 496 -22.14 -28.31 25.56
N SER A 497 -22.17 -29.47 26.22
CA SER A 497 -23.37 -29.98 26.89
C SER A 497 -23.78 -29.07 28.06
N GLY A 498 -22.82 -28.58 28.84
CA GLY A 498 -23.07 -27.61 29.90
C GLY A 498 -23.65 -26.29 29.39
N ALA A 499 -23.05 -25.74 28.31
CA ALA A 499 -23.57 -24.54 27.65
C ALA A 499 -24.99 -24.75 27.09
N ARG A 500 -25.30 -25.95 26.58
CA ARG A 500 -26.64 -26.34 26.11
C ARG A 500 -27.63 -26.32 27.28
N ASN A 501 -27.26 -26.88 28.44
CA ASN A 501 -28.11 -26.88 29.64
C ASN A 501 -28.38 -25.46 30.16
N VAL A 502 -27.37 -24.56 30.08
CA VAL A 502 -27.57 -23.16 30.46
C VAL A 502 -28.56 -22.49 29.51
N ALA A 503 -28.44 -22.68 28.21
CA ALA A 503 -29.40 -22.16 27.22
C ALA A 503 -30.82 -22.73 27.48
N MET A 504 -30.93 -24.03 27.79
CA MET A 504 -32.21 -24.66 28.16
C MET A 504 -32.83 -24.01 29.39
N ASN A 505 -32.05 -23.73 30.44
CA ASN A 505 -32.53 -23.08 31.65
C ASN A 505 -33.10 -21.69 31.38
N VAL A 506 -32.53 -20.95 30.45
CA VAL A 506 -33.08 -19.66 30.02
C VAL A 506 -34.44 -19.84 29.37
N LEU A 507 -34.57 -20.81 28.45
CA LEU A 507 -35.85 -21.10 27.77
C LEU A 507 -36.94 -21.53 28.73
N GLN A 508 -36.62 -22.31 29.74
CA GLN A 508 -37.58 -22.80 30.76
C GLN A 508 -38.18 -21.71 31.68
N ARG A 509 -37.66 -20.48 31.62
CA ARG A 509 -38.25 -19.34 32.36
C ARG A 509 -39.50 -18.77 31.69
N TYR A 510 -39.76 -19.21 30.45
CA TYR A 510 -40.87 -18.76 29.65
C TYR A 510 -41.84 -19.93 29.46
N ASP A 511 -43.08 -19.84 30.01
CA ASP A 511 -44.13 -20.81 29.76
C ASP A 511 -44.53 -20.90 28.30
N ARG A 512 -44.49 -19.74 27.62
CA ARG A 512 -44.65 -19.55 26.17
C ARG A 512 -43.70 -18.46 25.70
N ILE A 513 -43.11 -18.64 24.52
CA ILE A 513 -42.21 -17.66 23.89
C ILE A 513 -42.96 -17.03 22.74
N GLU A 514 -43.42 -15.79 22.92
CA GLU A 514 -44.02 -15.00 21.88
C GLU A 514 -42.96 -14.19 21.11
N GLN A 515 -43.31 -13.64 19.93
CA GLN A 515 -42.37 -12.81 19.17
C GLN A 515 -41.86 -11.59 19.95
N SER A 516 -42.69 -11.05 20.87
CA SER A 516 -42.31 -9.99 21.81
C SER A 516 -41.15 -10.35 22.72
N ASP A 517 -40.98 -11.65 23.03
CA ASP A 517 -40.01 -12.17 23.99
C ASP A 517 -38.66 -12.52 23.33
N TRP A 518 -38.62 -12.61 22.01
CA TRP A 518 -37.43 -13.07 21.25
C TRP A 518 -36.15 -12.31 21.60
N THR A 519 -36.25 -10.99 21.71
CA THR A 519 -35.09 -10.17 22.09
C THR A 519 -34.60 -10.51 23.50
N SER A 520 -35.51 -10.66 24.47
CA SER A 520 -35.19 -11.00 25.86
C SER A 520 -34.61 -12.40 25.96
N VAL A 521 -35.19 -13.37 25.24
CA VAL A 521 -34.71 -14.76 25.21
C VAL A 521 -33.32 -14.83 24.58
N LYS A 522 -33.10 -14.15 23.44
CA LYS A 522 -31.78 -14.10 22.77
C LYS A 522 -30.73 -13.48 23.68
N ASN A 523 -31.03 -12.35 24.33
CA ASN A 523 -30.11 -11.70 25.27
C ASN A 523 -29.81 -12.60 26.46
N GLY A 524 -30.83 -13.24 27.05
CA GLY A 524 -30.65 -14.18 28.18
C GLY A 524 -29.76 -15.37 27.80
N ILE A 525 -29.98 -15.99 26.64
CA ILE A 525 -29.09 -17.06 26.14
C ILE A 525 -27.67 -16.55 25.94
N ASN A 526 -27.51 -15.38 25.31
CA ASN A 526 -26.21 -14.79 25.08
C ASN A 526 -25.44 -14.59 26.40
N ASP A 527 -26.06 -13.87 27.34
CA ASP A 527 -25.41 -13.47 28.59
C ASP A 527 -25.07 -14.68 29.48
N GLU A 528 -25.99 -15.64 29.62
CA GLU A 528 -25.76 -16.77 30.50
C GLU A 528 -24.79 -17.82 29.91
N VAL A 529 -24.89 -18.09 28.61
CA VAL A 529 -23.91 -18.98 27.93
C VAL A 529 -22.54 -18.33 27.93
N HIS A 530 -22.47 -17.02 27.71
CA HIS A 530 -21.21 -16.26 27.80
C HIS A 530 -20.59 -16.40 29.21
N ASN A 531 -21.37 -16.10 30.25
CA ASN A 531 -20.88 -16.15 31.63
C ASN A 531 -20.40 -17.57 31.99
N TYR A 532 -21.18 -18.60 31.63
CA TYR A 532 -20.80 -20.00 31.85
C TYR A 532 -19.46 -20.35 31.22
N LEU A 533 -19.27 -20.01 29.96
CA LEU A 533 -18.04 -20.30 29.23
C LEU A 533 -16.87 -19.49 29.77
N PHE A 534 -17.09 -18.20 30.03
CA PHE A 534 -16.06 -17.33 30.57
C PHE A 534 -15.59 -17.75 31.95
N ASP A 535 -16.50 -18.19 32.81
CA ASP A 535 -16.15 -18.65 34.16
C ASP A 535 -15.31 -19.92 34.15
N LEU A 536 -15.61 -20.85 33.24
CA LEU A 536 -14.91 -22.12 33.13
C LEU A 536 -13.56 -22.01 32.42
N ILE A 537 -13.48 -21.29 31.30
CA ILE A 537 -12.30 -21.34 30.40
C ILE A 537 -11.72 -19.97 30.04
N LYS A 538 -12.30 -18.89 30.55
CA LYS A 538 -11.85 -17.49 30.30
C LYS A 538 -11.76 -17.13 28.82
N ARG A 539 -12.58 -17.75 27.96
CA ARG A 539 -12.74 -17.42 26.54
C ARG A 539 -14.09 -16.75 26.32
N ASN A 540 -14.15 -15.90 25.31
CA ASN A 540 -15.31 -15.07 25.00
C ASN A 540 -15.77 -15.27 23.55
N PRO A 541 -16.29 -16.45 23.14
CA PRO A 541 -16.76 -16.65 21.79
C PRO A 541 -17.98 -15.77 21.49
N MET A 542 -18.13 -15.38 20.22
CA MET A 542 -19.35 -14.73 19.77
C MET A 542 -20.51 -15.72 19.87
N ILE A 543 -21.56 -15.37 20.62
CA ILE A 543 -22.74 -16.22 20.78
C ILE A 543 -23.88 -15.65 19.94
N LEU A 544 -24.43 -16.49 19.05
CA LEU A 544 -25.51 -16.12 18.13
C LEU A 544 -26.74 -16.99 18.37
N PRO A 545 -27.71 -16.55 19.23
CA PRO A 545 -28.98 -17.25 19.40
C PRO A 545 -29.89 -17.05 18.19
N ILE A 546 -30.35 -18.16 17.61
CA ILE A 546 -31.29 -18.20 16.48
C ILE A 546 -32.57 -18.88 16.93
N ILE A 547 -33.69 -18.15 16.92
CA ILE A 547 -35.03 -18.68 17.16
C ILE A 547 -35.71 -18.87 15.82
N MET A 548 -36.16 -20.09 15.52
CA MET A 548 -36.89 -20.45 14.32
C MET A 548 -38.34 -20.78 14.65
N GLU A 549 -39.27 -20.23 13.90
CA GLU A 549 -40.69 -20.65 13.97
C GLU A 549 -40.85 -21.99 13.26
N THR A 550 -41.53 -22.92 13.91
CA THR A 550 -41.85 -24.28 13.41
C THR A 550 -43.35 -24.53 13.42
#